data_23d4f6ead8cf2147a600aae5f9092e07
#
_entry.id   23d4f6ead8cf2147a600aae5f9092e07
#
_cell.length_a   1.000
_cell.length_b   1.000
_cell.length_c   1.000
_cell.angle_alpha   90.00
_cell.angle_beta   90.00
_cell.angle_gamma   90.00
#
_symmetry.space_group_name_H-M   'P 1'
#
loop_
_entity.id
_entity.type
_entity.pdbx_description
1 polymer ?
#
loop_
_entity_poly.entity_id
_entity_poly.type
_entity_poly.pdbx_seq_one_letter_code
_entity_poly.pdbx_strand_id
1 'polypeptide(L)'
;MGRFTTGVAVVSANDGDGSPSAMTISSLTSISLDPAILLVSLTHGSRTTEAVEAAGSFAVSVLGSRQEALARRFATRGGARFDDLPCDRSRSGLPLIKDALAQLECRVHSAHDIGDHRVFYGEVTDMRCREGTGLVFYSGRFGDFHDFGHDEVPWLF
;
A
#
# COMPACT_ATOMS: atom_id res chain seq x y z
N MET A 1 -11.78 -7.76 -13.58
CA MET A 1 -10.38 -7.33 -13.24
C MET A 1 -9.46 -8.50 -12.82
N GLY A 2 -9.95 -9.66 -12.42
CA GLY A 2 -9.11 -10.78 -11.93
C GLY A 2 -8.00 -11.30 -12.89
N ARG A 3 -8.05 -10.92 -14.16
CA ARG A 3 -7.02 -11.27 -15.17
C ARG A 3 -5.90 -10.21 -15.28
N PHE A 4 -6.00 -9.11 -14.55
CA PHE A 4 -4.96 -8.10 -14.49
C PHE A 4 -4.03 -8.40 -13.32
N THR A 5 -2.78 -8.70 -13.61
CA THR A 5 -1.75 -8.98 -12.61
C THR A 5 -1.32 -7.68 -11.93
N THR A 6 -1.32 -7.68 -10.62
CA THR A 6 -0.91 -6.51 -9.83
C THR A 6 0.16 -6.87 -8.80
N GLY A 7 0.92 -5.89 -8.37
CA GLY A 7 1.63 -5.96 -7.11
C GLY A 7 0.66 -5.95 -5.92
N VAL A 8 1.18 -6.17 -4.74
CA VAL A 8 0.44 -6.17 -3.47
C VAL A 8 1.07 -5.17 -2.52
N ALA A 9 0.25 -4.30 -1.95
CA ALA A 9 0.70 -3.33 -0.95
C ALA A 9 -0.24 -3.31 0.26
N VAL A 10 0.25 -2.78 1.37
CA VAL A 10 -0.53 -2.45 2.56
C VAL A 10 -0.55 -0.94 2.70
N VAL A 11 -1.75 -0.36 2.72
CA VAL A 11 -1.97 1.04 3.12
C VAL A 11 -2.22 1.05 4.62
N SER A 12 -1.61 1.99 5.32
CA SER A 12 -1.77 2.16 6.76
C SER A 12 -1.86 3.63 7.16
N ALA A 13 -2.59 3.91 8.22
CA ALA A 13 -2.73 5.22 8.83
C ALA A 13 -2.97 5.06 10.34
N ASN A 14 -2.80 6.14 11.09
CA ASN A 14 -3.26 6.20 12.47
C ASN A 14 -4.65 6.83 12.50
N ASP A 15 -5.59 6.23 13.24
CA ASP A 15 -6.90 6.81 13.48
C ASP A 15 -6.85 7.95 14.51
N GLY A 16 -8.02 8.52 14.84
CA GLY A 16 -8.10 9.72 15.68
C GLY A 16 -7.59 9.54 17.13
N ASP A 17 -7.46 8.31 17.62
CA ASP A 17 -6.85 7.99 18.92
C ASP A 17 -5.38 7.56 18.81
N GLY A 18 -4.82 7.60 17.60
CA GLY A 18 -3.44 7.19 17.30
C GLY A 18 -3.27 5.68 17.11
N SER A 19 -4.35 4.90 17.13
CA SER A 19 -4.27 3.46 16.86
C SER A 19 -4.02 3.19 15.38
N PRO A 20 -3.14 2.24 15.06
CA PRO A 20 -2.83 1.92 13.68
C PRO A 20 -3.97 1.14 13.01
N SER A 21 -4.33 1.54 11.81
CA SER A 21 -5.23 0.81 10.92
C SER A 21 -4.54 0.51 9.60
N ALA A 22 -4.80 -0.63 8.99
CA ALA A 22 -4.23 -1.00 7.71
C ALA A 22 -5.14 -1.91 6.89
N MET A 23 -4.90 -1.88 5.57
CA MET A 23 -5.63 -2.67 4.58
C MET A 23 -4.68 -3.08 3.45
N THR A 24 -4.79 -4.34 3.02
CA THR A 24 -4.12 -4.82 1.80
C THR A 24 -4.85 -4.33 0.57
N ILE A 25 -4.10 -3.83 -0.38
CA ILE A 25 -4.60 -3.32 -1.65
C ILE A 25 -3.82 -3.91 -2.84
N SER A 26 -4.47 -3.88 -4.00
CA SER A 26 -3.87 -4.09 -5.33
C SER A 26 -4.08 -2.89 -6.26
N SER A 27 -4.54 -1.77 -5.71
CA SER A 27 -4.93 -0.56 -6.45
C SER A 27 -3.83 0.52 -6.51
N LEU A 28 -2.62 0.22 -6.03
CA LEU A 28 -1.52 1.18 -6.05
C LEU A 28 -1.12 1.51 -7.49
N THR A 29 -1.05 2.79 -7.82
CA THR A 29 -0.62 3.28 -9.13
C THR A 29 0.22 4.55 -8.99
N SER A 30 1.33 4.63 -9.73
CA SER A 30 2.07 5.88 -9.90
C SER A 30 1.30 6.82 -10.83
N ILE A 31 1.20 8.09 -10.48
CA ILE A 31 0.43 9.10 -11.23
C ILE A 31 1.34 10.19 -11.80
N SER A 32 2.28 10.69 -11.00
CA SER A 32 3.17 11.79 -11.38
C SER A 32 4.52 11.62 -10.70
N LEU A 33 5.57 12.11 -11.35
CA LEU A 33 6.92 12.14 -10.79
C LEU A 33 7.29 13.52 -10.26
N ASP A 34 6.67 14.60 -10.78
CA ASP A 34 6.89 15.97 -10.33
C ASP A 34 5.56 16.75 -10.31
N PRO A 35 4.96 17.01 -9.14
CA PRO A 35 5.32 16.38 -7.85
C PRO A 35 5.08 14.86 -7.87
N ALA A 36 5.79 14.13 -7.00
CA ALA A 36 5.64 12.68 -6.89
C ALA A 36 4.28 12.33 -6.27
N ILE A 37 3.35 11.83 -7.08
CA ILE A 37 1.98 11.48 -6.67
C ILE A 37 1.70 10.03 -7.03
N LEU A 38 1.12 9.32 -6.08
CA LEU A 38 0.55 8.00 -6.27
C LEU A 38 -0.97 8.00 -5.99
N LEU A 39 -1.64 6.96 -6.47
CA LEU A 39 -3.04 6.69 -6.22
C LEU A 39 -3.21 5.40 -5.43
N VAL A 40 -4.12 5.41 -4.46
CA VAL A 40 -4.67 4.21 -3.82
C VAL A 40 -6.20 4.31 -3.78
N SER A 41 -6.89 3.18 -3.95
CA SER A 41 -8.34 3.09 -3.87
C SER A 41 -8.72 2.19 -2.70
N LEU A 42 -9.49 2.72 -1.74
CA LEU A 42 -9.89 2.04 -0.51
C LEU A 42 -11.42 1.92 -0.45
N THR A 43 -11.91 0.81 0.08
CA THR A 43 -13.36 0.59 0.24
C THR A 43 -13.95 1.58 1.26
N HIS A 44 -15.08 2.22 0.92
CA HIS A 44 -15.82 3.07 1.83
C HIS A 44 -16.17 2.37 3.15
N GLY A 45 -16.21 3.15 4.24
CA GLY A 45 -16.57 2.67 5.57
C GLY A 45 -15.59 1.67 6.18
N SER A 46 -14.39 1.54 5.60
CA SER A 46 -13.32 0.80 6.26
C SER A 46 -12.61 1.71 7.28
N ARG A 47 -12.17 1.12 8.39
CA ARG A 47 -11.39 1.87 9.41
C ARG A 47 -10.16 2.55 8.80
N THR A 48 -9.52 1.90 7.82
CA THR A 48 -8.32 2.48 7.17
C THR A 48 -8.69 3.68 6.32
N THR A 49 -9.83 3.66 5.60
CA THR A 49 -10.32 4.83 4.86
C THR A 49 -10.60 6.00 5.79
N GLU A 50 -11.32 5.75 6.88
CA GLU A 50 -11.63 6.77 7.89
C GLU A 50 -10.36 7.32 8.56
N ALA A 51 -9.39 6.46 8.86
CA ALA A 51 -8.11 6.87 9.43
C ALA A 51 -7.30 7.76 8.47
N VAL A 52 -7.24 7.41 7.18
CA VAL A 52 -6.57 8.23 6.15
C VAL A 52 -7.24 9.61 6.01
N GLU A 53 -8.59 9.64 6.02
CA GLU A 53 -9.34 10.90 5.96
C GLU A 53 -9.06 11.79 7.17
N ALA A 54 -9.12 11.22 8.36
CA ALA A 54 -8.91 11.95 9.60
C ALA A 54 -7.47 12.46 9.75
N ALA A 55 -6.48 11.65 9.38
CA ALA A 55 -5.07 11.99 9.49
C ALA A 55 -4.57 12.91 8.35
N GLY A 56 -5.22 12.92 7.19
CA GLY A 56 -4.74 13.60 5.99
C GLY A 56 -3.40 13.07 5.46
N SER A 57 -3.00 11.88 5.94
CA SER A 57 -1.75 11.21 5.56
C SER A 57 -1.87 9.70 5.69
N PHE A 58 -1.05 8.98 4.94
CA PHE A 58 -1.02 7.52 4.98
C PHE A 58 0.36 6.99 4.59
N ALA A 59 0.63 5.76 4.96
CA ALA A 59 1.81 5.05 4.51
C ALA A 59 1.43 3.91 3.56
N VAL A 60 2.35 3.59 2.66
CA VAL A 60 2.24 2.45 1.73
C VAL A 60 3.45 1.57 1.91
N SER A 61 3.21 0.27 2.10
CA SER A 61 4.25 -0.75 2.16
C SER A 61 4.05 -1.75 1.03
N VAL A 62 4.93 -1.74 0.02
CA VAL A 62 4.91 -2.69 -1.10
C VAL A 62 5.51 -4.02 -0.63
N LEU A 63 4.73 -5.08 -0.70
CA LEU A 63 5.11 -6.37 -0.11
C LEU A 63 6.04 -7.18 -1.01
N GLY A 64 7.01 -7.83 -0.39
CA GLY A 64 7.84 -8.85 -1.03
C GLY A 64 7.16 -10.22 -1.05
N SER A 65 7.66 -11.12 -1.91
CA SER A 65 7.08 -12.46 -2.15
C SER A 65 6.95 -13.32 -0.89
N ARG A 66 7.80 -13.11 0.12
CA ARG A 66 7.74 -13.83 1.40
C ARG A 66 6.72 -13.26 2.40
N GLN A 67 5.99 -12.21 2.03
CA GLN A 67 5.04 -11.50 2.90
C GLN A 67 3.57 -11.82 2.60
N GLU A 68 3.28 -12.94 1.93
CA GLU A 68 1.90 -13.38 1.64
C GLU A 68 1.04 -13.47 2.90
N ALA A 69 1.58 -13.98 4.00
CA ALA A 69 0.84 -14.09 5.26
C ALA A 69 0.38 -12.71 5.78
N LEU A 70 1.21 -11.67 5.62
CA LEU A 70 0.85 -10.29 5.95
C LEU A 70 -0.22 -9.75 5.01
N ALA A 71 -0.10 -10.01 3.69
CA ALA A 71 -1.12 -9.64 2.73
C ALA A 71 -2.49 -10.23 3.09
N ARG A 72 -2.55 -11.51 3.43
CA ARG A 72 -3.79 -12.18 3.86
C ARG A 72 -4.34 -11.60 5.16
N ARG A 73 -3.47 -11.33 6.13
CA ARG A 73 -3.84 -10.75 7.42
C ARG A 73 -4.57 -9.42 7.24
N PHE A 74 -4.00 -8.49 6.46
CA PHE A 74 -4.56 -7.17 6.24
C PHE A 74 -5.68 -7.11 5.16
N ALA A 75 -5.93 -8.22 4.44
CA ALA A 75 -7.09 -8.36 3.55
C ALA A 75 -8.37 -8.77 4.29
N THR A 76 -8.28 -9.24 5.54
CA THR A 76 -9.42 -9.75 6.30
C THR A 76 -10.16 -8.59 6.99
N ARG A 77 -11.47 -8.47 6.74
CA ARG A 77 -12.29 -7.44 7.39
C ARG A 77 -12.30 -7.61 8.90
N GLY A 78 -12.02 -6.53 9.60
CA GLY A 78 -12.12 -6.44 11.07
C GLY A 78 -11.04 -7.17 11.87
N GLY A 79 -10.06 -7.80 11.21
CA GLY A 79 -9.17 -8.73 11.90
C GLY A 79 -7.73 -8.29 12.09
N ALA A 80 -7.25 -7.32 11.33
CA ALA A 80 -5.82 -7.08 11.33
C ALA A 80 -5.41 -5.88 12.17
N ARG A 81 -4.79 -6.19 13.29
CA ARG A 81 -4.09 -5.20 14.11
C ARG A 81 -2.59 -5.38 13.98
N PHE A 82 -1.86 -4.31 14.25
CA PHE A 82 -0.41 -4.33 14.36
C PHE A 82 0.09 -4.92 15.70
N ASP A 83 -0.83 -5.30 16.60
CA ASP A 83 -0.55 -5.60 18.03
C ASP A 83 0.58 -6.63 18.22
N ASP A 84 0.76 -7.57 17.29
CA ASP A 84 1.78 -8.63 17.37
C ASP A 84 2.78 -8.58 16.22
N LEU A 85 2.81 -7.47 15.48
CA LEU A 85 3.70 -7.35 14.32
C LEU A 85 4.82 -6.35 14.58
N PRO A 86 6.09 -6.75 14.35
CA PRO A 86 7.15 -5.79 14.25
C PRO A 86 6.88 -4.87 13.06
N CYS A 87 6.64 -3.60 13.33
CA CYS A 87 6.46 -2.57 12.33
C CYS A 87 7.53 -1.49 12.47
N ASP A 88 7.94 -0.94 11.34
CA ASP A 88 8.72 0.28 11.30
C ASP A 88 7.79 1.49 11.49
N ARG A 89 8.37 2.65 11.73
CA ARG A 89 7.63 3.91 11.76
C ARG A 89 8.21 4.87 10.72
N SER A 90 7.32 5.58 10.04
CA SER A 90 7.69 6.70 9.18
C SER A 90 8.17 7.90 10.01
N ARG A 91 8.62 8.97 9.37
CA ARG A 91 9.02 10.19 10.06
C ARG A 91 7.89 10.82 10.86
N SER A 92 6.66 10.75 10.35
CA SER A 92 5.48 11.25 11.07
C SER A 92 4.84 10.22 12.02
N GLY A 93 5.45 9.04 12.17
CA GLY A 93 4.97 8.00 13.09
C GLY A 93 3.93 7.05 12.49
N LEU A 94 3.67 7.11 11.19
CA LEU A 94 2.78 6.15 10.51
C LEU A 94 3.36 4.74 10.55
N PRO A 95 2.53 3.71 10.74
CA PRO A 95 3.00 2.32 10.79
C PRO A 95 3.40 1.85 9.39
N LEU A 96 4.56 1.19 9.29
CA LEU A 96 5.11 0.62 8.06
C LEU A 96 5.38 -0.88 8.26
N ILE A 97 5.05 -1.69 7.28
CA ILE A 97 5.37 -3.11 7.32
C ILE A 97 6.89 -3.29 7.23
N LYS A 98 7.44 -3.92 8.27
CA LYS A 98 8.88 -4.22 8.30
C LYS A 98 9.27 -5.10 7.12
N ASP A 99 10.47 -4.85 6.58
CA ASP A 99 11.04 -5.60 5.46
C ASP A 99 10.21 -5.57 4.14
N ALA A 100 9.29 -4.62 3.99
CA ALA A 100 8.65 -4.37 2.71
C ALA A 100 9.65 -3.87 1.65
N LEU A 101 9.41 -4.15 0.36
CA LEU A 101 10.30 -3.77 -0.74
C LEU A 101 10.36 -2.25 -0.93
N ALA A 102 9.22 -1.58 -0.74
CA ALA A 102 9.18 -0.13 -0.65
C ALA A 102 8.29 0.29 0.51
N GLN A 103 8.70 1.32 1.20
CA GLN A 103 7.97 1.98 2.27
C GLN A 103 7.86 3.45 1.91
N LEU A 104 6.63 3.94 1.73
CA LEU A 104 6.36 5.32 1.34
C LEU A 104 5.50 5.99 2.40
N GLU A 105 5.79 7.25 2.69
CA GLU A 105 4.93 8.15 3.45
C GLU A 105 4.30 9.14 2.49
N CYS A 106 2.98 9.34 2.61
CA CYS A 106 2.22 10.19 1.73
C CYS A 106 1.35 11.17 2.51
N ARG A 107 1.29 12.41 2.04
CA ARG A 107 0.26 13.39 2.40
C ARG A 107 -0.88 13.29 1.40
N VAL A 108 -2.11 13.31 1.86
CA VAL A 108 -3.28 13.34 0.96
C VAL A 108 -3.25 14.65 0.17
N HIS A 109 -3.11 14.55 -1.14
CA HIS A 109 -3.18 15.66 -2.08
C HIS A 109 -4.64 15.97 -2.43
N SER A 110 -5.41 14.93 -2.77
CA SER A 110 -6.86 15.02 -3.01
C SER A 110 -7.51 13.66 -2.81
N ALA A 111 -8.83 13.65 -2.64
CA ALA A 111 -9.60 12.41 -2.51
C ALA A 111 -10.95 12.55 -3.21
N HIS A 112 -11.44 11.47 -3.82
CA HIS A 112 -12.68 11.44 -4.58
C HIS A 112 -13.45 10.15 -4.32
N ASP A 113 -14.76 10.27 -4.17
CA ASP A 113 -15.67 9.12 -4.06
C ASP A 113 -16.00 8.58 -5.43
N ILE A 114 -15.69 7.32 -5.66
CA ILE A 114 -15.94 6.61 -6.93
C ILE A 114 -16.65 5.29 -6.62
N GLY A 115 -17.95 5.25 -6.79
CA GLY A 115 -18.75 4.07 -6.52
C GLY A 115 -18.69 3.65 -5.04
N ASP A 116 -18.26 2.43 -4.76
CA ASP A 116 -18.09 1.86 -3.42
C ASP A 116 -16.68 2.07 -2.83
N HIS A 117 -15.85 2.88 -3.49
CA HIS A 117 -14.49 3.18 -3.08
C HIS A 117 -14.24 4.68 -2.97
N ARG A 118 -13.28 5.03 -2.12
CA ARG A 118 -12.67 6.33 -2.06
C ARG A 118 -11.25 6.26 -2.60
N VAL A 119 -10.98 7.07 -3.61
CA VAL A 119 -9.67 7.17 -4.27
C VAL A 119 -8.90 8.31 -3.62
N PHE A 120 -7.71 8.02 -3.14
CA PHE A 120 -6.78 9.02 -2.60
C PHE A 120 -5.61 9.20 -3.55
N TYR A 121 -5.30 10.45 -3.85
CA TYR A 121 -4.05 10.86 -4.45
C TYR A 121 -3.12 11.30 -3.34
N GLY A 122 -1.98 10.64 -3.19
CA GLY A 122 -1.01 10.91 -2.16
C GLY A 122 0.28 11.48 -2.73
N GLU A 123 0.68 12.67 -2.26
CA GLU A 123 2.00 13.21 -2.53
C GLU A 123 3.03 12.49 -1.66
N VAL A 124 4.03 11.87 -2.28
CA VAL A 124 5.08 11.12 -1.58
C VAL A 124 6.02 12.10 -0.89
N THR A 125 6.11 12.02 0.42
CA THR A 125 6.96 12.90 1.26
C THR A 125 8.23 12.23 1.75
N ASP A 126 8.25 10.90 1.85
CA ASP A 126 9.43 10.09 2.17
C ASP A 126 9.31 8.71 1.53
N MET A 127 10.43 8.13 1.13
CA MET A 127 10.47 6.80 0.52
C MET A 127 11.76 6.05 0.88
N ARG A 128 11.61 4.76 1.14
CA ARG A 128 12.72 3.81 1.29
C ARG A 128 12.45 2.60 0.42
N CYS A 129 13.47 2.11 -0.26
CA CYS A 129 13.39 0.91 -1.09
C CYS A 129 14.47 -0.08 -0.71
N ARG A 130 14.21 -1.34 -0.98
CA ARG A 130 15.18 -2.44 -0.85
C ARG A 130 15.02 -3.39 -2.03
N GLU A 131 16.05 -4.13 -2.33
CA GLU A 131 16.00 -5.19 -3.33
C GLU A 131 15.17 -6.38 -2.88
N GLY A 132 14.60 -7.11 -3.82
CA GLY A 132 13.83 -8.31 -3.58
C GLY A 132 12.80 -8.58 -4.67
N THR A 133 12.14 -9.72 -4.60
CA THR A 133 11.08 -10.12 -5.51
C THR A 133 9.72 -9.68 -4.97
N GLY A 134 8.91 -9.02 -5.81
CA GLY A 134 7.58 -8.53 -5.43
C GLY A 134 6.55 -9.64 -5.22
N LEU A 135 5.66 -9.43 -4.26
CA LEU A 135 4.46 -10.25 -4.12
C LEU A 135 3.47 -9.86 -5.22
N VAL A 136 3.01 -10.83 -5.98
CA VAL A 136 2.09 -10.67 -7.10
C VAL A 136 0.72 -11.24 -6.76
N PHE A 137 -0.35 -10.60 -7.24
CA PHE A 137 -1.72 -11.09 -7.13
C PHE A 137 -2.34 -11.24 -8.52
N TYR A 138 -2.82 -12.46 -8.81
CA TYR A 138 -3.48 -12.80 -10.07
C TYR A 138 -4.61 -13.80 -9.86
N SER A 139 -5.80 -13.50 -10.37
CA SER A 139 -6.95 -14.41 -10.38
C SER A 139 -7.27 -15.04 -9.01
N GLY A 140 -7.21 -14.22 -7.94
CA GLY A 140 -7.51 -14.65 -6.57
C GLY A 140 -6.35 -15.38 -5.86
N ARG A 141 -5.16 -15.42 -6.44
CA ARG A 141 -4.00 -16.14 -5.92
C ARG A 141 -2.81 -15.19 -5.76
N PHE A 142 -2.00 -15.45 -4.75
CA PHE A 142 -0.70 -14.84 -4.59
C PHE A 142 0.37 -15.67 -5.30
N GLY A 143 1.42 -14.99 -5.76
CA GLY A 143 2.60 -15.58 -6.39
C GLY A 143 3.77 -14.60 -6.32
N ASP A 144 4.80 -14.90 -7.04
CA ASP A 144 5.97 -14.05 -7.19
C ASP A 144 6.22 -13.72 -8.67
N PHE A 145 7.05 -12.71 -8.89
CA PHE A 145 7.49 -12.32 -10.21
C PHE A 145 8.66 -13.20 -10.62
N HIS A 146 8.57 -13.73 -11.83
CA HIS A 146 9.65 -14.47 -12.47
C HIS A 146 9.94 -13.82 -13.83
N ASP A 147 11.14 -13.23 -13.98
CA ASP A 147 11.52 -12.68 -15.26
C ASP A 147 12.02 -13.78 -16.21
N PHE A 148 11.95 -13.52 -17.49
CA PHE A 148 12.37 -14.45 -18.53
C PHE A 148 13.86 -14.35 -18.86
N GLY A 149 14.63 -13.55 -18.10
CA GLY A 149 16.07 -13.34 -18.33
C GLY A 149 16.39 -12.47 -19.54
N HIS A 150 15.49 -11.58 -19.92
CA HIS A 150 15.73 -10.55 -20.93
C HIS A 150 16.38 -9.32 -20.32
N ASP A 151 16.99 -8.50 -21.17
CA ASP A 151 17.54 -7.21 -20.76
C ASP A 151 16.46 -6.30 -20.15
N GLU A 152 16.85 -5.52 -19.16
CA GLU A 152 15.94 -4.55 -18.53
C GLU A 152 15.46 -3.53 -19.57
N VAL A 153 14.16 -3.32 -19.64
CA VAL A 153 13.56 -2.28 -20.46
C VAL A 153 13.58 -0.97 -19.68
N PRO A 154 14.16 0.10 -20.24
CA PRO A 154 14.13 1.41 -19.56
C PRO A 154 12.69 1.85 -19.29
N TRP A 155 12.41 2.31 -18.08
CA TRP A 155 11.13 2.92 -17.76
C TRP A 155 10.95 4.21 -18.54
N LEU A 156 9.82 4.33 -19.23
CA LEU A 156 9.50 5.48 -20.08
C LEU A 156 8.62 6.54 -19.37
N PHE A 157 8.38 6.39 -18.05
CA PHE A 157 7.60 7.33 -17.24
C PHE A 157 8.18 7.58 -15.88
#